data_ed33decdf3e6ce1974c998db864517e0
#
_entry.id   ed33decdf3e6ce1974c998db864517e0
#
_cell.length_a   1.000
_cell.length_b   1.000
_cell.length_c   1.000
_cell.angle_alpha   90.00
_cell.angle_beta   90.00
_cell.angle_gamma   90.00
#
_symmetry.space_group_name_H-M   'P 1'
#
loop_
_entity.id
_entity.type
_entity.pdbx_description
1 polymer ?
#
loop_
_entity_poly.entity_id
_entity_poly.type
_entity_poly.pdbx_seq_one_letter_code
_entity_poly.pdbx_strand_id
1 'polypeptide(L)'
;ALLAASCLLSVSAFATTYDDAVDATFKNDADALAPLLAKGLDPNTVTSSGAGEPLLMLAIRKNANSVIDLLLKQKNIKVDQPNTLKETPLMIAIFLKDNDVAKKLIARGAAVNNPKNWSPLHYAATSGNKEMVKYLISKGADVNARTLGGITPLYMAAREADADTVKLLLHAGARKDYCTNDELAPYDIAKQRGNSTEVQNLLKYDHCR
;
A
#
# COMPACT_ATOMS: atom_id res chain seq x y z
N ALA A 1 3.37 43.15 23.87
CA ALA A 1 3.61 42.01 24.72
C ALA A 1 2.45 40.96 24.71
N LEU A 2 1.20 41.39 24.47
CA LEU A 2 0.03 40.51 24.45
C LEU A 2 -0.10 39.65 23.15
N LEU A 3 0.42 40.14 22.03
CA LEU A 3 0.37 39.40 20.74
C LEU A 3 1.36 38.21 20.65
N ALA A 4 2.48 38.26 21.36
CA ALA A 4 3.46 37.18 21.37
C ALA A 4 3.03 35.99 22.25
N ALA A 5 2.25 36.25 23.32
CA ALA A 5 1.75 35.18 24.19
C ALA A 5 0.64 34.34 23.55
N SER A 6 -0.20 34.93 22.68
CA SER A 6 -1.25 34.22 21.97
C SER A 6 -0.70 33.28 20.88
N CYS A 7 0.42 33.62 20.26
CA CYS A 7 1.07 32.82 19.23
C CYS A 7 1.79 31.59 19.84
N LEU A 8 2.40 31.73 21.02
CA LEU A 8 3.08 30.65 21.72
C LEU A 8 2.09 29.63 22.32
N LEU A 9 0.92 30.08 22.79
CA LEU A 9 -0.13 29.19 23.29
C LEU A 9 -0.79 28.37 22.17
N SER A 10 -0.91 28.96 20.96
CA SER A 10 -1.46 28.25 19.82
C SER A 10 -0.52 27.14 19.32
N VAL A 11 0.79 27.39 19.24
CA VAL A 11 1.78 26.41 18.79
C VAL A 11 1.88 25.23 19.77
N SER A 12 1.84 25.48 21.08
CA SER A 12 1.85 24.41 22.06
C SER A 12 0.57 23.56 22.05
N ALA A 13 -0.59 24.18 21.85
CA ALA A 13 -1.86 23.47 21.75
C ALA A 13 -1.96 22.61 20.47
N PHE A 14 -1.38 23.04 19.35
CA PHE A 14 -1.32 22.23 18.13
C PHE A 14 -0.36 21.05 18.28
N ALA A 15 0.79 21.21 18.94
CA ALA A 15 1.74 20.14 19.18
C ALA A 15 1.12 19.03 20.06
N THR A 16 0.44 19.40 21.15
CA THR A 16 -0.25 18.42 22.01
C THR A 16 -1.36 17.68 21.27
N THR A 17 -2.16 18.36 20.46
CA THR A 17 -3.26 17.72 19.70
C THR A 17 -2.73 16.70 18.67
N TYR A 18 -1.58 17.02 18.05
CA TYR A 18 -0.92 16.10 17.12
C TYR A 18 -0.40 14.84 17.85
N ASP A 19 0.34 15.02 18.95
CA ASP A 19 0.91 13.92 19.72
C ASP A 19 -0.20 13.03 20.31
N ASP A 20 -1.29 13.63 20.78
CA ASP A 20 -2.47 12.93 21.28
C ASP A 20 -3.13 12.07 20.19
N ALA A 21 -3.21 12.58 18.94
CA ALA A 21 -3.78 11.85 17.82
C ALA A 21 -2.91 10.65 17.40
N VAL A 22 -1.60 10.84 17.38
CA VAL A 22 -0.64 9.77 17.09
C VAL A 22 -0.71 8.70 18.18
N ASP A 23 -0.72 9.10 19.47
CA ASP A 23 -0.81 8.19 20.60
C ASP A 23 -2.14 7.42 20.62
N ALA A 24 -3.27 8.08 20.39
CA ALA A 24 -4.57 7.45 20.25
C ALA A 24 -4.59 6.41 19.09
N THR A 25 -3.90 6.73 17.99
CA THR A 25 -3.76 5.80 16.85
C THR A 25 -2.92 4.58 17.24
N PHE A 26 -1.80 4.77 17.92
CA PHE A 26 -0.96 3.67 18.41
C PHE A 26 -1.71 2.74 19.37
N LYS A 27 -2.58 3.31 20.21
CA LYS A 27 -3.37 2.56 21.22
C LYS A 27 -4.67 1.98 20.67
N ASN A 28 -4.99 2.22 19.39
CA ASN A 28 -6.29 1.89 18.78
C ASN A 28 -7.48 2.52 19.56
N ASP A 29 -7.27 3.70 20.09
CA ASP A 29 -8.26 4.43 20.90
C ASP A 29 -9.05 5.42 20.02
N ALA A 30 -10.13 4.91 19.42
CA ALA A 30 -11.02 5.72 18.59
C ALA A 30 -11.79 6.76 19.42
N ASP A 31 -12.07 6.47 20.71
CA ASP A 31 -12.81 7.38 21.59
C ASP A 31 -11.94 8.59 21.97
N ALA A 32 -10.62 8.41 22.12
CA ALA A 32 -9.69 9.51 22.31
C ALA A 32 -9.48 10.32 21.02
N LEU A 33 -9.46 9.67 19.85
CA LEU A 33 -9.23 10.35 18.57
C LEU A 33 -10.46 11.14 18.07
N ALA A 34 -11.68 10.62 18.30
CA ALA A 34 -12.91 11.22 17.78
C ALA A 34 -13.10 12.70 18.19
N PRO A 35 -12.93 13.12 19.47
CA PRO A 35 -13.06 14.51 19.86
C PRO A 35 -11.98 15.42 19.24
N LEU A 36 -10.79 14.91 18.93
CA LEU A 36 -9.74 15.67 18.24
C LEU A 36 -10.16 16.00 16.81
N LEU A 37 -10.69 15.01 16.09
CA LEU A 37 -11.25 15.19 14.75
C LEU A 37 -12.45 16.15 14.76
N ALA A 38 -13.34 16.06 15.76
CA ALA A 38 -14.49 16.95 15.92
C ALA A 38 -14.08 18.40 16.20
N LYS A 39 -12.93 18.61 16.85
CA LYS A 39 -12.34 19.95 17.10
C LYS A 39 -11.54 20.50 15.91
N GLY A 40 -11.48 19.78 14.79
CA GLY A 40 -10.86 20.25 13.55
C GLY A 40 -9.48 19.68 13.25
N LEU A 41 -9.03 18.62 13.95
CA LEU A 41 -7.84 17.90 13.53
C LEU A 41 -8.07 17.36 12.12
N ASP A 42 -7.13 17.57 11.20
CA ASP A 42 -7.19 16.99 9.86
C ASP A 42 -6.99 15.47 9.95
N PRO A 43 -7.96 14.63 9.50
CA PRO A 43 -7.81 13.16 9.49
C PRO A 43 -6.66 12.69 8.59
N ASN A 44 -6.15 13.56 7.72
CA ASN A 44 -5.03 13.30 6.83
C ASN A 44 -3.67 13.72 7.41
N THR A 45 -3.63 14.05 8.70
CA THR A 45 -2.39 14.40 9.40
C THR A 45 -1.33 13.33 9.17
N VAL A 46 -0.11 13.81 8.90
CA VAL A 46 1.05 12.96 8.59
C VAL A 46 2.00 12.95 9.78
N THR A 47 2.53 11.78 10.12
CA THR A 47 3.51 11.64 11.20
C THR A 47 4.81 12.36 10.88
N SER A 48 5.42 12.99 11.89
CA SER A 48 6.69 13.71 11.76
C SER A 48 7.90 12.77 11.77
N SER A 49 7.70 11.51 12.12
CA SER A 49 8.76 10.47 12.23
C SER A 49 8.63 9.42 11.12
N GLY A 50 9.74 8.74 10.84
CA GLY A 50 9.78 7.64 9.88
C GLY A 50 9.52 8.08 8.44
N ALA A 51 8.67 7.35 7.73
CA ALA A 51 8.35 7.60 6.32
C ALA A 51 7.28 8.69 6.10
N GLY A 52 6.96 9.52 7.09
CA GLY A 52 5.91 10.53 6.98
C GLY A 52 4.56 9.88 6.64
N GLU A 53 4.05 9.05 7.54
CA GLU A 53 2.84 8.27 7.29
C GLU A 53 1.58 9.05 7.67
N PRO A 54 0.54 9.09 6.80
CA PRO A 54 -0.79 9.51 7.20
C PRO A 54 -1.32 8.68 8.38
N LEU A 55 -2.15 9.27 9.26
CA LEU A 55 -2.75 8.56 10.40
C LEU A 55 -3.44 7.25 9.99
N LEU A 56 -4.10 7.25 8.83
CA LEU A 56 -4.73 6.03 8.29
C LEU A 56 -3.70 4.92 8.03
N MET A 57 -2.55 5.25 7.49
CA MET A 57 -1.48 4.28 7.22
C MET A 57 -0.83 3.79 8.52
N LEU A 58 -0.59 4.68 9.47
CA LEU A 58 -0.13 4.34 10.80
C LEU A 58 -1.11 3.36 11.49
N ALA A 59 -2.42 3.66 11.45
CA ALA A 59 -3.46 2.80 11.98
C ALA A 59 -3.44 1.39 11.36
N ILE A 60 -3.25 1.31 10.04
CA ILE A 60 -3.14 0.02 9.33
C ILE A 60 -1.91 -0.76 9.82
N ARG A 61 -0.73 -0.12 9.90
CA ARG A 61 0.50 -0.78 10.38
C ARG A 61 0.39 -1.25 11.84
N LYS A 62 -0.42 -0.58 12.64
CA LYS A 62 -0.66 -0.93 14.05
C LYS A 62 -1.84 -1.88 14.26
N ASN A 63 -2.52 -2.28 13.17
CA ASN A 63 -3.76 -3.07 13.23
C ASN A 63 -4.83 -2.41 14.13
N ALA A 64 -4.90 -1.06 14.06
CA ALA A 64 -5.77 -0.24 14.89
C ALA A 64 -7.16 -0.12 14.25
N ASN A 65 -7.93 -1.22 14.27
CA ASN A 65 -9.17 -1.37 13.51
C ASN A 65 -10.24 -0.36 13.87
N SER A 66 -10.39 0.00 15.16
CA SER A 66 -11.36 1.02 15.60
C SER A 66 -11.02 2.39 15.03
N VAL A 67 -9.72 2.74 15.03
CA VAL A 67 -9.23 3.99 14.45
C VAL A 67 -9.34 3.99 12.92
N ILE A 68 -9.04 2.87 12.24
CA ILE A 68 -9.25 2.73 10.79
C ILE A 68 -10.71 3.02 10.44
N ASP A 69 -11.65 2.39 11.13
CA ASP A 69 -13.08 2.57 10.87
C ASP A 69 -13.55 4.00 11.16
N LEU A 70 -13.00 4.65 12.19
CA LEU A 70 -13.26 6.05 12.50
C LEU A 70 -12.74 6.98 11.40
N LEU A 71 -11.49 6.79 10.95
CA LEU A 71 -10.88 7.60 9.90
C LEU A 71 -11.58 7.42 8.55
N LEU A 72 -11.94 6.19 8.18
CA LEU A 72 -12.66 5.92 6.93
C LEU A 72 -14.07 6.51 6.90
N LYS A 73 -14.68 6.84 8.04
CA LYS A 73 -15.98 7.55 8.12
C LYS A 73 -15.84 9.05 7.86
N GLN A 74 -14.64 9.63 7.95
CA GLN A 74 -14.44 11.08 7.74
C GLN A 74 -14.71 11.43 6.28
N LYS A 75 -15.49 12.51 6.04
CA LYS A 75 -15.88 12.93 4.68
C LYS A 75 -14.69 13.36 3.83
N ASN A 76 -13.67 13.97 4.45
CA ASN A 76 -12.49 14.53 3.82
C ASN A 76 -11.26 13.61 3.87
N ILE A 77 -11.44 12.34 4.22
CA ILE A 77 -10.34 11.37 4.22
C ILE A 77 -9.77 11.16 2.82
N LYS A 78 -8.46 11.29 2.68
CA LYS A 78 -7.71 11.00 1.45
C LYS A 78 -7.20 9.56 1.51
N VAL A 79 -8.02 8.62 1.05
CA VAL A 79 -7.75 7.17 1.16
C VAL A 79 -6.48 6.73 0.43
N ASP A 80 -6.02 7.51 -0.55
CA ASP A 80 -4.81 7.23 -1.35
C ASP A 80 -3.63 8.12 -0.97
N GLN A 81 -3.69 8.86 0.16
CA GLN A 81 -2.58 9.71 0.56
C GLN A 81 -1.32 8.86 0.79
N PRO A 82 -0.26 9.06 -0.01
CA PRO A 82 0.95 8.24 0.09
C PRO A 82 1.86 8.75 1.22
N ASN A 83 2.74 7.87 1.68
CA ASN A 83 3.91 8.26 2.47
C ASN A 83 5.04 8.81 1.56
N THR A 84 6.19 9.14 2.13
CA THR A 84 7.36 9.65 1.38
C THR A 84 7.95 8.62 0.41
N LEU A 85 7.70 7.33 0.62
CA LEU A 85 8.10 6.23 -0.27
C LEU A 85 7.11 6.01 -1.42
N LYS A 86 6.06 6.84 -1.53
CA LYS A 86 4.98 6.72 -2.51
C LYS A 86 4.12 5.46 -2.33
N GLU A 87 4.16 4.85 -1.16
CA GLU A 87 3.25 3.77 -0.80
C GLU A 87 1.89 4.35 -0.37
N THR A 88 0.80 3.70 -0.78
CA THR A 88 -0.56 4.06 -0.36
C THR A 88 -1.04 3.18 0.80
N PRO A 89 -2.07 3.60 1.56
CA PRO A 89 -2.69 2.76 2.59
C PRO A 89 -3.11 1.39 2.08
N LEU A 90 -3.64 1.31 0.84
CA LEU A 90 -4.03 0.05 0.21
C LEU A 90 -2.84 -0.90 0.00
N MET A 91 -1.70 -0.38 -0.46
CA MET A 91 -0.48 -1.18 -0.65
C MET A 91 0.00 -1.79 0.67
N ILE A 92 -0.03 -1.02 1.75
CA ILE A 92 0.39 -1.48 3.08
C ILE A 92 -0.57 -2.55 3.62
N ALA A 93 -1.89 -2.34 3.53
CA ALA A 93 -2.87 -3.34 3.95
C ALA A 93 -2.68 -4.67 3.21
N ILE A 94 -2.45 -4.63 1.89
CA ILE A 94 -2.19 -5.82 1.07
C ILE A 94 -0.90 -6.52 1.48
N PHE A 95 0.18 -5.76 1.69
CA PHE A 95 1.47 -6.31 2.10
C PHE A 95 1.40 -7.02 3.44
N LEU A 96 0.67 -6.44 4.39
CA LEU A 96 0.42 -7.02 5.71
C LEU A 96 -0.62 -8.17 5.68
N LYS A 97 -1.21 -8.44 4.51
CA LYS A 97 -2.26 -9.45 4.30
C LYS A 97 -3.55 -9.18 5.07
N ASP A 98 -3.79 -7.92 5.41
CA ASP A 98 -5.07 -7.48 5.98
C ASP A 98 -6.08 -7.26 4.85
N ASN A 99 -6.66 -8.38 4.39
CA ASN A 99 -7.57 -8.38 3.25
C ASN A 99 -8.88 -7.63 3.54
N ASP A 100 -9.33 -7.61 4.79
CA ASP A 100 -10.56 -6.93 5.18
C ASP A 100 -10.38 -5.42 5.11
N VAL A 101 -9.28 -4.90 5.65
CA VAL A 101 -8.94 -3.47 5.53
C VAL A 101 -8.69 -3.10 4.08
N ALA A 102 -7.98 -3.93 3.29
CA ALA A 102 -7.77 -3.68 1.87
C ALA A 102 -9.11 -3.55 1.10
N LYS A 103 -10.08 -4.43 1.38
CA LYS A 103 -11.42 -4.37 0.79
C LYS A 103 -12.20 -3.12 1.23
N LYS A 104 -12.11 -2.73 2.51
CA LYS A 104 -12.70 -1.47 3.02
C LYS A 104 -12.14 -0.25 2.31
N LEU A 105 -10.81 -0.20 2.10
CA LEU A 105 -10.15 0.89 1.38
C LEU A 105 -10.64 0.97 -0.08
N ILE A 106 -10.70 -0.15 -0.80
CA ILE A 106 -11.22 -0.20 -2.17
C ILE A 106 -12.70 0.22 -2.22
N ALA A 107 -13.52 -0.24 -1.28
CA ALA A 107 -14.92 0.18 -1.16
C ALA A 107 -15.05 1.69 -0.88
N ARG A 108 -14.06 2.30 -0.22
CA ARG A 108 -14.00 3.75 0.06
C ARG A 108 -13.39 4.55 -1.11
N GLY A 109 -13.02 3.88 -2.21
CA GLY A 109 -12.52 4.50 -3.44
C GLY A 109 -11.02 4.50 -3.61
N ALA A 110 -10.28 3.69 -2.85
CA ALA A 110 -8.84 3.56 -3.05
C ALA A 110 -8.51 3.04 -4.47
N ALA A 111 -7.51 3.66 -5.10
CA ALA A 111 -7.10 3.34 -6.46
C ALA A 111 -6.43 1.96 -6.53
N VAL A 112 -6.93 1.08 -7.39
CA VAL A 112 -6.38 -0.26 -7.64
C VAL A 112 -5.20 -0.24 -8.60
N ASN A 113 -4.96 0.88 -9.29
CA ASN A 113 -3.86 1.10 -10.23
C ASN A 113 -3.02 2.31 -9.80
N ASN A 114 -1.71 2.26 -10.09
CA ASN A 114 -0.79 3.37 -9.89
C ASN A 114 0.19 3.41 -11.08
N PRO A 115 -0.16 4.13 -12.16
CA PRO A 115 0.63 4.14 -13.39
C PRO A 115 2.08 4.58 -13.17
N LYS A 116 3.03 3.85 -13.77
CA LYS A 116 4.48 4.10 -13.72
C LYS A 116 5.12 3.98 -12.33
N ASN A 117 4.36 3.51 -11.34
CA ASN A 117 4.86 3.28 -9.98
C ASN A 117 4.49 1.86 -9.52
N TRP A 118 4.91 1.51 -8.31
CA TRP A 118 4.43 0.32 -7.65
C TRP A 118 2.90 0.39 -7.52
N SER A 119 2.21 -0.66 -7.97
CA SER A 119 0.75 -0.76 -7.84
C SER A 119 0.37 -1.72 -6.71
N PRO A 120 -0.88 -1.69 -6.22
CA PRO A 120 -1.39 -2.68 -5.27
C PRO A 120 -1.15 -4.13 -5.72
N LEU A 121 -1.21 -4.42 -7.02
CA LEU A 121 -0.97 -5.77 -7.56
C LEU A 121 0.49 -6.20 -7.44
N HIS A 122 1.47 -5.29 -7.52
CA HIS A 122 2.87 -5.61 -7.21
C HIS A 122 3.02 -6.05 -5.76
N TYR A 123 2.38 -5.36 -4.81
CA TYR A 123 2.43 -5.70 -3.38
C TYR A 123 1.75 -7.04 -3.10
N ALA A 124 0.61 -7.31 -3.74
CA ALA A 124 -0.07 -8.60 -3.64
C ALA A 124 0.79 -9.75 -4.18
N ALA A 125 1.48 -9.54 -5.30
CA ALA A 125 2.38 -10.51 -5.90
C ALA A 125 3.62 -10.75 -5.02
N THR A 126 4.22 -9.68 -4.46
CA THR A 126 5.37 -9.77 -3.57
C THR A 126 5.06 -10.53 -2.29
N SER A 127 3.90 -10.26 -1.69
CA SER A 127 3.49 -10.92 -0.43
C SER A 127 2.91 -12.32 -0.63
N GLY A 128 2.72 -12.79 -1.87
CA GLY A 128 2.02 -14.04 -2.17
C GLY A 128 0.55 -14.02 -1.69
N ASN A 129 -0.08 -12.85 -1.68
CA ASN A 129 -1.47 -12.69 -1.26
C ASN A 129 -2.42 -13.04 -2.40
N LYS A 130 -2.61 -14.33 -2.62
CA LYS A 130 -3.41 -14.89 -3.74
C LYS A 130 -4.86 -14.41 -3.74
N GLU A 131 -5.45 -14.20 -2.58
CA GLU A 131 -6.81 -13.67 -2.47
C GLU A 131 -6.87 -12.25 -3.03
N MET A 132 -5.93 -11.39 -2.62
CA MET A 132 -5.88 -10.02 -3.12
C MET A 132 -5.44 -9.92 -4.58
N VAL A 133 -4.59 -10.82 -5.07
CA VAL A 133 -4.30 -10.90 -6.52
C VAL A 133 -5.59 -11.10 -7.31
N LYS A 134 -6.41 -12.11 -6.94
CA LYS A 134 -7.70 -12.36 -7.62
C LYS A 134 -8.65 -11.19 -7.47
N TYR A 135 -8.75 -10.63 -6.27
CA TYR A 135 -9.68 -9.54 -5.98
C TYR A 135 -9.31 -8.26 -6.76
N LEU A 136 -8.03 -7.88 -6.76
CA LEU A 136 -7.55 -6.70 -7.50
C LEU A 136 -7.79 -6.84 -9.02
N ILE A 137 -7.50 -8.02 -9.59
CA ILE A 137 -7.77 -8.30 -11.01
C ILE A 137 -9.28 -8.16 -11.29
N SER A 138 -10.16 -8.68 -10.43
CA SER A 138 -11.60 -8.51 -10.58
C SER A 138 -12.08 -7.06 -10.47
N LYS A 139 -11.28 -6.18 -9.85
CA LYS A 139 -11.51 -4.74 -9.74
C LYS A 139 -10.81 -3.91 -10.83
N GLY A 140 -10.25 -4.56 -11.84
CA GLY A 140 -9.62 -3.89 -12.99
C GLY A 140 -8.18 -3.46 -12.75
N ALA A 141 -7.45 -4.14 -11.87
CA ALA A 141 -6.02 -3.95 -11.76
C ALA A 141 -5.31 -4.35 -13.07
N ASP A 142 -4.39 -3.50 -13.52
CA ASP A 142 -3.55 -3.80 -14.68
C ASP A 142 -2.56 -4.91 -14.33
N VAL A 143 -2.79 -6.09 -14.90
CA VAL A 143 -1.96 -7.29 -14.69
C VAL A 143 -0.53 -7.09 -15.21
N ASN A 144 -0.37 -6.20 -16.18
CA ASN A 144 0.89 -5.85 -16.82
C ASN A 144 1.43 -4.48 -16.39
N ALA A 145 0.96 -3.94 -15.26
CA ALA A 145 1.46 -2.69 -14.71
C ALA A 145 2.99 -2.71 -14.61
N ARG A 146 3.64 -1.62 -15.02
CA ARG A 146 5.10 -1.49 -14.99
C ARG A 146 5.51 -0.31 -14.12
N THR A 147 6.48 -0.54 -13.24
CA THR A 147 7.17 0.55 -12.54
C THR A 147 8.07 1.32 -13.51
N LEU A 148 8.66 2.43 -13.07
CA LEU A 148 9.68 3.15 -13.85
C LEU A 148 10.88 2.27 -14.22
N GLY A 149 11.20 1.27 -13.41
CA GLY A 149 12.24 0.26 -13.68
C GLY A 149 11.79 -0.89 -14.58
N GLY A 150 10.55 -0.85 -15.10
CA GLY A 150 10.00 -1.92 -15.92
C GLY A 150 9.54 -3.16 -15.14
N ILE A 151 9.59 -3.14 -13.82
CA ILE A 151 9.18 -4.27 -12.97
C ILE A 151 7.67 -4.47 -13.11
N THR A 152 7.24 -5.74 -13.27
CA THR A 152 5.83 -6.15 -13.34
C THR A 152 5.41 -6.97 -12.12
N PRO A 153 4.09 -7.13 -11.83
CA PRO A 153 3.63 -8.06 -10.81
C PRO A 153 4.12 -9.49 -11.02
N LEU A 154 4.18 -9.95 -12.29
CA LEU A 154 4.72 -11.27 -12.62
C LEU A 154 6.19 -11.41 -12.27
N TYR A 155 7.02 -10.37 -12.51
CA TYR A 155 8.41 -10.34 -12.10
C TYR A 155 8.55 -10.49 -10.58
N MET A 156 7.67 -9.81 -9.81
CA MET A 156 7.68 -9.89 -8.35
C MET A 156 7.28 -11.28 -7.86
N ALA A 157 6.22 -11.88 -8.40
CA ALA A 157 5.82 -13.26 -8.07
C ALA A 157 6.95 -14.26 -8.39
N ALA A 158 7.62 -14.08 -9.53
CA ALA A 158 8.77 -14.89 -9.93
C ALA A 158 9.94 -14.75 -8.94
N ARG A 159 10.23 -13.53 -8.50
CA ARG A 159 11.29 -13.24 -7.53
C ARG A 159 11.07 -13.93 -6.19
N GLU A 160 9.83 -13.96 -5.72
CA GLU A 160 9.45 -14.57 -4.43
C GLU A 160 9.18 -16.09 -4.51
N ALA A 161 9.34 -16.70 -5.70
CA ALA A 161 9.16 -18.13 -5.96
C ALA A 161 7.73 -18.68 -5.67
N ASP A 162 6.70 -17.82 -5.71
CA ASP A 162 5.31 -18.24 -5.48
C ASP A 162 4.68 -18.76 -6.78
N ALA A 163 4.78 -20.07 -7.02
CA ALA A 163 4.25 -20.74 -8.20
C ALA A 163 2.74 -20.51 -8.41
N ASP A 164 1.97 -20.46 -7.33
CA ASP A 164 0.52 -20.27 -7.42
C ASP A 164 0.18 -18.84 -7.87
N THR A 165 0.87 -17.83 -7.33
CA THR A 165 0.70 -16.44 -7.77
C THR A 165 1.17 -16.27 -9.21
N VAL A 166 2.28 -16.91 -9.60
CA VAL A 166 2.74 -16.94 -11.00
C VAL A 166 1.64 -17.50 -11.92
N LYS A 167 1.05 -18.65 -11.58
CA LYS A 167 -0.05 -19.25 -12.35
C LYS A 167 -1.26 -18.33 -12.44
N LEU A 168 -1.65 -17.70 -11.33
CA LEU A 168 -2.79 -16.78 -11.30
C LEU A 168 -2.57 -15.58 -12.23
N LEU A 169 -1.39 -14.96 -12.18
CA LEU A 169 -1.06 -13.81 -13.02
C LEU A 169 -0.99 -14.20 -14.51
N LEU A 170 -0.37 -15.35 -14.84
CA LEU A 170 -0.32 -15.87 -16.21
C LEU A 170 -1.73 -16.13 -16.76
N HIS A 171 -2.60 -16.74 -15.94
CA HIS A 171 -4.00 -17.01 -16.32
C HIS A 171 -4.79 -15.71 -16.58
N ALA A 172 -4.42 -14.65 -15.87
CA ALA A 172 -5.00 -13.32 -16.05
C ALA A 172 -4.38 -12.52 -17.21
N GLY A 173 -3.45 -13.09 -17.98
CA GLY A 173 -2.84 -12.46 -19.15
C GLY A 173 -1.54 -11.70 -18.85
N ALA A 174 -0.85 -12.03 -17.76
CA ALA A 174 0.46 -11.46 -17.50
C ALA A 174 1.47 -11.87 -18.57
N ARG A 175 2.23 -10.92 -19.07
CA ARG A 175 3.21 -11.11 -20.13
C ARG A 175 4.56 -11.54 -19.58
N LYS A 176 5.08 -12.67 -20.07
CA LYS A 176 6.38 -13.23 -19.68
C LYS A 176 7.57 -12.48 -20.28
N ASP A 177 7.34 -11.81 -21.41
CA ASP A 177 8.31 -11.11 -22.24
C ASP A 177 8.47 -9.62 -21.87
N TYR A 178 7.76 -9.15 -20.82
CA TYR A 178 8.00 -7.83 -20.27
C TYR A 178 9.22 -7.84 -19.36
N CYS A 179 10.30 -7.26 -19.84
CA CYS A 179 11.56 -7.15 -19.13
C CYS A 179 11.69 -5.83 -18.38
N THR A 180 12.53 -5.83 -17.35
CA THR A 180 12.97 -4.61 -16.66
C THR A 180 13.86 -3.77 -17.56
N ASN A 181 14.22 -2.56 -17.12
CA ASN A 181 15.17 -1.70 -17.85
C ASN A 181 16.58 -2.32 -17.95
N ASP A 182 16.89 -3.31 -17.09
CA ASP A 182 18.13 -4.10 -17.14
C ASP A 182 17.97 -5.37 -17.98
N GLU A 183 16.97 -5.43 -18.85
CA GLU A 183 16.65 -6.54 -19.76
C GLU A 183 16.38 -7.89 -19.05
N LEU A 184 15.94 -7.85 -17.78
CA LEU A 184 15.61 -9.05 -17.01
C LEU A 184 14.13 -9.38 -17.12
N ALA A 185 13.82 -10.55 -17.66
CA ALA A 185 12.46 -11.09 -17.64
C ALA A 185 12.11 -11.77 -16.31
N PRO A 186 10.84 -12.07 -16.05
CA PRO A 186 10.42 -12.87 -14.90
C PRO A 186 11.14 -14.23 -14.80
N TYR A 187 11.49 -14.84 -15.94
CA TYR A 187 12.28 -16.08 -15.99
C TYR A 187 13.69 -15.89 -15.45
N ASP A 188 14.37 -14.79 -15.82
CA ASP A 188 15.75 -14.53 -15.47
C ASP A 188 15.92 -14.35 -13.96
N ILE A 189 15.00 -13.60 -13.33
CA ILE A 189 15.03 -13.44 -11.87
C ILE A 189 14.70 -14.75 -11.16
N ALA A 190 13.78 -15.57 -11.68
CA ALA A 190 13.48 -16.89 -11.12
C ALA A 190 14.69 -17.81 -11.18
N LYS A 191 15.47 -17.79 -12.27
CA LYS A 191 16.69 -18.56 -12.45
C LYS A 191 17.81 -18.06 -11.52
N GLN A 192 18.03 -16.74 -11.46
CA GLN A 192 19.05 -16.12 -10.58
C GLN A 192 18.81 -16.44 -9.09
N ARG A 193 17.55 -16.53 -8.69
CA ARG A 193 17.15 -16.88 -7.32
C ARG A 193 17.19 -18.38 -7.03
N GLY A 194 17.45 -19.22 -8.02
CA GLY A 194 17.45 -20.67 -7.87
C GLY A 194 16.04 -21.25 -7.61
N ASN A 195 15.01 -20.62 -8.13
CA ASN A 195 13.62 -21.06 -7.94
C ASN A 195 13.38 -22.43 -8.56
N SER A 196 12.31 -23.08 -8.13
CA SER A 196 11.93 -24.43 -8.59
C SER A 196 11.85 -24.52 -10.11
N THR A 197 12.14 -25.72 -10.66
CA THR A 197 11.99 -26.01 -12.08
C THR A 197 10.56 -25.73 -12.58
N GLU A 198 9.56 -25.90 -11.72
CA GLU A 198 8.16 -25.57 -12.02
C GLU A 198 8.01 -24.08 -12.35
N VAL A 199 8.46 -23.18 -11.46
CA VAL A 199 8.37 -21.74 -11.68
C VAL A 199 9.15 -21.32 -12.93
N GLN A 200 10.38 -21.84 -13.10
CA GLN A 200 11.17 -21.54 -14.29
C GLN A 200 10.47 -21.99 -15.58
N ASN A 201 9.87 -23.21 -15.60
CA ASN A 201 9.16 -23.70 -16.77
C ASN A 201 7.90 -22.91 -17.11
N LEU A 202 7.16 -22.44 -16.10
CA LEU A 202 5.99 -21.56 -16.29
C LEU A 202 6.36 -20.26 -16.98
N LEU A 203 7.57 -19.73 -16.72
CA LEU A 203 8.03 -18.41 -17.12
C LEU A 203 8.88 -18.38 -18.41
N LYS A 204 9.22 -19.54 -19.01
CA LYS A 204 10.00 -19.57 -20.26
C LYS A 204 9.42 -18.59 -21.30
N TYR A 205 10.29 -17.85 -21.94
CA TYR A 205 9.98 -16.85 -22.96
C TYR A 205 11.05 -16.88 -24.07
N ASP A 206 10.80 -16.25 -25.21
CA ASP A 206 11.72 -16.25 -26.34
C ASP A 206 12.65 -15.05 -26.31
N HIS A 207 12.12 -13.83 -26.11
CA HIS A 207 12.91 -12.59 -26.04
C HIS A 207 12.13 -11.48 -25.33
N CYS A 208 12.83 -10.46 -24.84
CA CYS A 208 12.27 -9.26 -24.23
C CYS A 208 11.49 -8.37 -25.22
N ARG A 209 10.44 -7.71 -24.73
CA ARG A 209 9.69 -6.68 -25.47
C ARG A 209 9.54 -5.41 -24.66
#